data_cd53a0a97afcc8e220dff3665d0e957c
#
_entry.id   cd53a0a97afcc8e220dff3665d0e957c
#
_cell.length_a   1.000
_cell.length_b   1.000
_cell.length_c   1.000
_cell.angle_alpha   90.00
_cell.angle_beta   90.00
_cell.angle_gamma   90.00
#
_symmetry.space_group_name_H-M   'P 1'
#
loop_
_entity.id
_entity.type
_entity.pdbx_description
1 polymer ?
#
loop_
_entity_poly.entity_id
_entity_poly.type
_entity_poly.pdbx_seq_one_letter_code
_entity_poly.pdbx_strand_id
1 'polypeptide(L)'
;LLVESKVKWTHHFLTAEELTFLDNLKQQLRTINDICESKPGIVTAANNFFIIDKKIEDKYNLSDYTKPIIQKGFFVNGSVVFDEDDLLHLEETKHPTKLLQLNDNDIVSESLNEYLTIGVEREIPDRYKCKIRNKWYVIPNISTRPEAFFFKRSHHYPKLLKNNSSAFVTDSAYKIQVKDGYDLNSFIYSFYNSLTLIFSEIEGRYYGGGVLELTPSEFKKLPIPYTEIDDIQFENF
;
A
#
# COMPACT_ATOMS: atom_id res chain seq x y z
N LEU A 1 -34.44 -13.06 -16.64
CA LEU A 1 -34.18 -12.13 -15.54
C LEU A 1 -32.88 -11.40 -15.86
N LEU A 2 -33.01 -10.19 -16.45
CA LEU A 2 -31.91 -9.25 -16.61
C LEU A 2 -31.56 -8.73 -15.20
N VAL A 3 -30.50 -9.25 -14.60
CA VAL A 3 -29.94 -8.71 -13.38
C VAL A 3 -29.38 -7.33 -13.75
N GLU A 4 -29.91 -6.27 -13.18
CA GLU A 4 -29.33 -4.93 -13.31
C GLU A 4 -27.87 -4.98 -12.82
N SER A 5 -26.94 -4.78 -13.74
CA SER A 5 -25.50 -5.02 -13.60
C SER A 5 -24.74 -4.05 -12.67
N LYS A 6 -25.42 -3.39 -11.74
CA LYS A 6 -24.83 -2.38 -10.83
C LYS A 6 -24.66 -2.84 -9.38
N VAL A 7 -25.27 -3.94 -9.00
CA VAL A 7 -25.18 -4.47 -7.62
C VAL A 7 -24.04 -5.46 -7.54
N LYS A 8 -23.17 -5.32 -6.56
CA LYS A 8 -22.09 -6.28 -6.33
C LYS A 8 -22.67 -7.63 -5.95
N TRP A 9 -22.10 -8.70 -6.48
CA TRP A 9 -22.61 -10.05 -6.23
C TRP A 9 -22.59 -10.46 -4.75
N THR A 10 -21.69 -9.86 -3.95
CA THR A 10 -21.62 -10.02 -2.49
C THR A 10 -22.92 -9.62 -1.78
N HIS A 11 -23.66 -8.65 -2.32
CA HIS A 11 -24.97 -8.24 -1.79
C HIS A 11 -26.03 -9.34 -1.90
N HIS A 12 -25.86 -10.29 -2.81
CA HIS A 12 -26.81 -11.41 -2.96
C HIS A 12 -26.69 -12.47 -1.86
N PHE A 13 -25.67 -12.40 -1.00
CA PHE A 13 -25.58 -13.25 0.19
C PHE A 13 -26.37 -12.71 1.39
N LEU A 14 -26.84 -11.47 1.30
CA LEU A 14 -27.57 -10.79 2.37
C LEU A 14 -29.05 -10.71 2.03
N THR A 15 -29.87 -10.76 3.06
CA THR A 15 -31.31 -10.50 2.97
C THR A 15 -31.58 -9.00 2.75
N ALA A 16 -32.79 -8.65 2.29
CA ALA A 16 -33.19 -7.25 2.13
C ALA A 16 -33.19 -6.48 3.48
N GLU A 17 -33.50 -7.17 4.58
CA GLU A 17 -33.47 -6.57 5.92
C GLU A 17 -32.03 -6.26 6.37
N GLU A 18 -31.09 -7.20 6.15
CA GLU A 18 -29.65 -7.00 6.46
C GLU A 18 -29.05 -5.87 5.62
N LEU A 19 -29.36 -5.80 4.32
CA LEU A 19 -28.91 -4.71 3.45
C LEU A 19 -29.45 -3.37 3.94
N THR A 20 -30.74 -3.29 4.29
CA THR A 20 -31.35 -2.06 4.81
C THR A 20 -30.70 -1.65 6.14
N PHE A 21 -30.44 -2.60 7.02
CA PHE A 21 -29.76 -2.34 8.30
C PHE A 21 -28.35 -1.79 8.08
N LEU A 22 -27.55 -2.42 7.20
CA LEU A 22 -26.20 -1.96 6.88
C LEU A 22 -26.17 -0.58 6.21
N ASP A 23 -27.12 -0.32 5.31
CA ASP A 23 -27.25 1.01 4.68
C ASP A 23 -27.58 2.10 5.71
N ASN A 24 -28.45 1.82 6.66
CA ASN A 24 -28.76 2.73 7.76
C ASN A 24 -27.55 3.00 8.67
N LEU A 25 -26.77 1.97 8.99
CA LEU A 25 -25.52 2.13 9.72
C LEU A 25 -24.50 2.97 8.96
N LYS A 26 -24.33 2.69 7.68
CA LYS A 26 -23.41 3.41 6.79
C LYS A 26 -23.68 4.92 6.75
N GLN A 27 -24.95 5.32 6.77
CA GLN A 27 -25.35 6.73 6.78
C GLN A 27 -24.99 7.47 8.08
N GLN A 28 -24.79 6.75 9.18
CA GLN A 28 -24.46 7.31 10.49
C GLN A 28 -22.95 7.40 10.73
N LEU A 29 -22.14 6.80 9.86
CA LEU A 29 -20.70 6.69 10.02
C LEU A 29 -19.97 7.65 9.08
N ARG A 30 -18.76 8.04 9.47
CA ARG A 30 -17.82 8.72 8.59
C ARG A 30 -17.28 7.73 7.58
N THR A 31 -16.83 8.22 6.43
CA THR A 31 -16.08 7.42 5.46
C THR A 31 -14.56 7.59 5.69
N ILE A 32 -13.76 6.65 5.21
CA ILE A 32 -12.30 6.81 5.22
C ILE A 32 -11.88 8.11 4.51
N ASN A 33 -12.60 8.49 3.43
CA ASN A 33 -12.30 9.72 2.71
C ASN A 33 -12.56 11.00 3.53
N ASP A 34 -13.39 10.95 4.54
CA ASP A 34 -13.60 12.10 5.46
C ASP A 34 -12.40 12.29 6.38
N ILE A 35 -11.71 11.20 6.74
CA ILE A 35 -10.64 11.14 7.75
C ILE A 35 -9.27 11.33 7.13
N CYS A 36 -8.99 10.72 5.97
CA CYS A 36 -7.65 10.73 5.38
C CYS A 36 -7.65 10.93 3.87
N GLU A 37 -6.51 11.40 3.36
CA GLU A 37 -6.15 11.29 1.96
C GLU A 37 -5.47 9.93 1.72
N SER A 38 -5.81 9.29 0.60
CA SER A 38 -5.16 8.06 0.15
C SER A 38 -4.71 8.21 -1.30
N LYS A 39 -3.41 7.96 -1.55
CA LYS A 39 -2.79 8.03 -2.88
C LYS A 39 -2.02 6.73 -3.16
N PRO A 40 -1.97 6.25 -4.41
CA PRO A 40 -1.13 5.09 -4.74
C PRO A 40 0.32 5.30 -4.32
N GLY A 41 0.97 4.23 -3.87
CA GLY A 41 2.40 4.22 -3.66
C GLY A 41 3.18 4.31 -4.97
N ILE A 42 4.48 4.05 -4.91
CA ILE A 42 5.42 4.26 -6.02
C ILE A 42 5.17 3.26 -7.14
N VAL A 43 5.03 3.77 -8.37
CA VAL A 43 4.89 2.98 -9.60
C VAL A 43 6.23 2.88 -10.30
N THR A 44 6.91 1.76 -10.15
CA THR A 44 8.22 1.55 -10.80
C THR A 44 8.12 1.15 -12.27
N ALA A 45 7.03 0.51 -12.68
CA ALA A 45 6.81 -0.17 -13.97
C ALA A 45 7.61 -1.47 -14.17
N ALA A 46 8.59 -1.73 -13.30
CA ALA A 46 9.41 -2.93 -13.32
C ALA A 46 9.93 -3.26 -11.91
N ASN A 47 9.04 -3.66 -11.00
CA ASN A 47 9.40 -3.92 -9.62
C ASN A 47 10.56 -4.91 -9.48
N ASN A 48 10.62 -5.94 -10.31
CA ASN A 48 11.69 -6.94 -10.33
C ASN A 48 13.06 -6.43 -10.82
N PHE A 49 13.15 -5.18 -11.26
CA PHE A 49 14.39 -4.50 -11.61
C PHE A 49 14.69 -3.36 -10.64
N PHE A 50 13.69 -2.53 -10.34
CA PHE A 50 13.87 -1.35 -9.49
C PHE A 50 13.84 -1.64 -7.99
N ILE A 51 13.32 -2.82 -7.56
CA ILE A 51 13.29 -3.20 -6.16
C ILE A 51 14.20 -4.42 -5.99
N ILE A 52 15.30 -4.19 -5.29
CA ILE A 52 16.41 -5.13 -5.16
C ILE A 52 16.61 -5.56 -3.69
N ASP A 53 17.28 -6.67 -3.51
CA ASP A 53 17.72 -7.13 -2.20
C ASP A 53 19.09 -6.54 -1.85
N LYS A 54 19.49 -6.72 -0.59
CA LYS A 54 20.78 -6.26 -0.08
C LYS A 54 21.97 -6.84 -0.86
N LYS A 55 21.88 -8.07 -1.33
CA LYS A 55 22.94 -8.73 -2.10
C LYS A 55 23.21 -8.04 -3.45
N ILE A 56 22.15 -7.60 -4.13
CA ILE A 56 22.27 -6.86 -5.39
C ILE A 56 22.81 -5.45 -5.11
N GLU A 57 22.28 -4.77 -4.07
CA GLU A 57 22.78 -3.48 -3.64
C GLU A 57 24.28 -3.49 -3.40
N ASP A 58 24.76 -4.45 -2.61
CA ASP A 58 26.20 -4.57 -2.28
C ASP A 58 27.05 -4.94 -3.51
N LYS A 59 26.56 -5.85 -4.35
CA LYS A 59 27.27 -6.30 -5.55
C LYS A 59 27.62 -5.16 -6.52
N TYR A 60 26.68 -4.21 -6.68
CA TYR A 60 26.82 -3.09 -7.62
C TYR A 60 27.07 -1.75 -6.93
N ASN A 61 27.38 -1.73 -5.62
CA ASN A 61 27.61 -0.52 -4.82
C ASN A 61 26.50 0.53 -5.00
N LEU A 62 25.21 0.12 -4.82
CA LEU A 62 24.05 0.96 -5.09
C LEU A 62 23.49 1.67 -3.85
N SER A 63 24.14 1.61 -2.70
CA SER A 63 23.64 2.16 -1.42
C SER A 63 23.27 3.64 -1.50
N ASP A 64 24.04 4.43 -2.24
CA ASP A 64 23.78 5.87 -2.42
C ASP A 64 22.57 6.17 -3.32
N TYR A 65 22.10 5.16 -4.04
CA TYR A 65 21.00 5.24 -5.02
C TYR A 65 19.76 4.49 -4.58
N THR A 66 19.71 3.98 -3.35
CA THR A 66 18.56 3.20 -2.89
C THR A 66 17.82 3.86 -1.74
N LYS A 67 16.54 3.52 -1.62
CA LYS A 67 15.70 3.86 -0.47
C LYS A 67 14.92 2.63 -0.01
N PRO A 68 14.63 2.53 1.30
CA PRO A 68 13.83 1.43 1.82
C PRO A 68 12.42 1.42 1.23
N ILE A 69 11.90 0.24 0.89
CA ILE A 69 10.55 0.08 0.34
C ILE A 69 9.93 -1.25 0.75
N ILE A 70 8.61 -1.24 1.01
CA ILE A 70 7.81 -2.45 1.19
C ILE A 70 7.02 -2.70 -0.09
N GLN A 71 7.12 -3.91 -0.62
CA GLN A 71 6.46 -4.27 -1.85
C GLN A 71 5.13 -4.99 -1.66
N LYS A 72 4.96 -5.81 -0.63
CA LYS A 72 3.83 -6.74 -0.49
C LYS A 72 3.29 -6.81 0.92
N GLY A 73 1.96 -6.82 1.05
CA GLY A 73 1.29 -6.87 2.35
C GLY A 73 1.47 -8.17 3.13
N PHE A 74 1.89 -9.27 2.50
CA PHE A 74 2.15 -10.50 3.23
C PHE A 74 3.49 -10.48 4.00
N PHE A 75 4.35 -9.50 3.75
CA PHE A 75 5.57 -9.28 4.52
C PHE A 75 5.28 -8.72 5.92
N VAL A 76 4.07 -8.21 6.15
CA VAL A 76 3.69 -7.56 7.41
C VAL A 76 2.52 -8.33 8.01
N ASN A 77 2.73 -8.98 9.14
CA ASN A 77 1.71 -9.77 9.82
C ASN A 77 1.75 -9.55 11.33
N GLY A 78 0.56 -9.54 11.95
CA GLY A 78 0.42 -9.58 13.40
C GLY A 78 0.68 -8.25 14.12
N SER A 79 0.86 -7.14 13.40
CA SER A 79 1.02 -5.82 13.99
C SER A 79 0.23 -4.78 13.21
N VAL A 80 -0.11 -3.68 13.85
CA VAL A 80 -0.69 -2.47 13.25
C VAL A 80 0.35 -1.36 13.07
N VAL A 81 1.58 -1.62 13.50
CA VAL A 81 2.74 -0.77 13.32
C VAL A 81 3.78 -1.53 12.51
N PHE A 82 4.45 -0.84 11.60
CA PHE A 82 5.62 -1.32 10.87
C PHE A 82 6.79 -0.40 11.21
N ASP A 83 7.84 -0.95 11.79
CA ASP A 83 9.01 -0.20 12.27
C ASP A 83 10.33 -0.59 11.57
N GLU A 84 11.44 -0.06 12.06
CA GLU A 84 12.76 -0.35 11.49
C GLU A 84 13.22 -1.79 11.76
N ASP A 85 12.82 -2.39 12.87
CA ASP A 85 13.16 -3.78 13.18
C ASP A 85 12.44 -4.75 12.23
N ASP A 86 11.18 -4.47 11.90
CA ASP A 86 10.43 -5.19 10.86
C ASP A 86 11.14 -5.09 9.49
N LEU A 87 11.57 -3.88 9.13
CA LEU A 87 12.28 -3.65 7.87
C LEU A 87 13.62 -4.41 7.84
N LEU A 88 14.38 -4.36 8.93
CA LEU A 88 15.64 -5.09 9.07
C LEU A 88 15.43 -6.61 8.98
N HIS A 89 14.39 -7.12 9.63
CA HIS A 89 14.03 -8.53 9.53
C HIS A 89 13.73 -8.97 8.09
N LEU A 90 13.04 -8.12 7.32
CA LEU A 90 12.80 -8.39 5.89
C LEU A 90 14.12 -8.43 5.09
N GLU A 91 15.07 -7.56 5.39
CA GLU A 91 16.40 -7.58 4.75
C GLU A 91 17.19 -8.85 5.09
N GLU A 92 17.23 -9.25 6.36
CA GLU A 92 17.89 -10.47 6.84
C GLU A 92 17.30 -11.73 6.21
N THR A 93 15.99 -11.74 6.01
CA THR A 93 15.25 -12.82 5.31
C THR A 93 15.34 -12.73 3.78
N LYS A 94 16.21 -11.85 3.25
CA LYS A 94 16.52 -11.67 1.82
C LYS A 94 15.34 -11.23 0.95
N HIS A 95 14.40 -10.53 1.53
CA HIS A 95 13.35 -9.88 0.75
C HIS A 95 13.90 -8.64 0.05
N PRO A 96 13.41 -8.31 -1.17
CA PRO A 96 13.78 -7.08 -1.85
C PRO A 96 13.11 -5.88 -1.16
N THR A 97 13.91 -5.08 -0.48
CA THR A 97 13.50 -3.93 0.33
C THR A 97 14.18 -2.63 -0.08
N LYS A 98 14.99 -2.65 -1.15
CA LYS A 98 15.72 -1.49 -1.64
C LYS A 98 15.17 -1.01 -2.97
N LEU A 99 14.60 0.18 -2.99
CA LEU A 99 14.14 0.85 -4.22
C LEU A 99 15.30 1.60 -4.85
N LEU A 100 15.68 1.24 -6.07
CA LEU A 100 16.60 2.05 -6.86
C LEU A 100 15.90 3.36 -7.25
N GLN A 101 16.39 4.46 -6.70
CA GLN A 101 15.89 5.80 -6.94
C GLN A 101 17.01 6.70 -7.42
N LEU A 102 16.91 7.13 -8.67
CA LEU A 102 17.83 8.06 -9.31
C LEU A 102 17.12 9.34 -9.65
N ASN A 103 17.86 10.43 -9.64
CA ASN A 103 17.41 11.76 -10.11
C ASN A 103 18.04 12.06 -11.47
N ASP A 104 17.47 13.03 -12.19
CA ASP A 104 17.96 13.41 -13.53
C ASP A 104 19.42 13.90 -13.52
N ASN A 105 19.88 14.47 -12.42
CA ASN A 105 21.22 15.05 -12.28
C ASN A 105 22.23 14.13 -11.59
N ASP A 106 21.85 12.91 -11.20
CA ASP A 106 22.76 11.99 -10.56
C ASP A 106 23.87 11.55 -11.50
N ILE A 107 25.08 11.48 -10.96
CA ILE A 107 26.25 10.97 -11.69
C ILE A 107 26.15 9.45 -11.70
N VAL A 108 26.11 8.89 -12.90
CA VAL A 108 26.09 7.43 -13.08
C VAL A 108 27.53 6.90 -12.89
N SER A 109 27.76 6.22 -11.77
CA SER A 109 29.02 5.50 -11.50
C SER A 109 29.18 4.29 -12.43
N GLU A 110 30.38 3.76 -12.56
CA GLU A 110 30.66 2.57 -13.37
C GLU A 110 29.80 1.37 -12.93
N SER A 111 29.76 1.09 -11.62
CA SER A 111 28.95 0.00 -11.05
C SER A 111 27.44 0.19 -11.22
N LEU A 112 26.95 1.42 -11.12
CA LEU A 112 25.56 1.73 -11.44
C LEU A 112 25.30 1.50 -12.93
N ASN A 113 26.21 1.89 -13.82
CA ASN A 113 26.07 1.69 -15.26
C ASN A 113 26.05 0.19 -15.63
N GLU A 114 26.85 -0.65 -14.96
CA GLU A 114 26.76 -2.11 -15.10
C GLU A 114 25.35 -2.61 -14.76
N TYR A 115 24.79 -2.14 -13.66
CA TYR A 115 23.44 -2.55 -13.25
C TYR A 115 22.37 -2.04 -14.26
N LEU A 116 22.50 -0.82 -14.74
CA LEU A 116 21.57 -0.27 -15.75
C LEU A 116 21.66 -1.03 -17.07
N THR A 117 22.84 -1.54 -17.45
CA THR A 117 23.03 -2.37 -18.64
C THR A 117 22.18 -3.65 -18.57
N ILE A 118 22.09 -4.29 -17.39
CA ILE A 118 21.18 -5.42 -17.18
C ILE A 118 19.72 -5.03 -17.45
N GLY A 119 19.33 -3.80 -17.10
CA GLY A 119 18.01 -3.27 -17.40
C GLY A 119 17.75 -3.15 -18.89
N VAL A 120 18.75 -2.72 -19.66
CA VAL A 120 18.68 -2.64 -21.12
C VAL A 120 18.57 -4.05 -21.73
N GLU A 121 19.39 -5.00 -21.28
CA GLU A 121 19.33 -6.40 -21.72
C GLU A 121 17.99 -7.06 -21.45
N ARG A 122 17.30 -6.62 -20.39
CA ARG A 122 15.94 -7.09 -20.02
C ARG A 122 14.81 -6.28 -20.66
N GLU A 123 15.12 -5.42 -21.61
CA GLU A 123 14.15 -4.58 -22.33
C GLU A 123 13.27 -3.70 -21.40
N ILE A 124 13.81 -3.33 -20.22
CA ILE A 124 13.09 -2.45 -19.28
C ILE A 124 12.78 -1.06 -19.87
N PRO A 125 13.71 -0.42 -20.65
CA PRO A 125 13.45 0.86 -21.30
C PRO A 125 12.22 0.84 -22.23
N ASP A 126 11.92 -0.29 -22.85
CA ASP A 126 10.83 -0.43 -23.82
C ASP A 126 9.44 -0.59 -23.16
N ARG A 127 9.39 -0.83 -21.85
CA ARG A 127 8.13 -0.86 -21.12
C ARG A 127 7.45 0.51 -21.17
N TYR A 128 6.15 0.52 -21.45
CA TYR A 128 5.36 1.74 -21.66
C TYR A 128 5.68 2.89 -20.69
N LYS A 129 5.63 2.62 -19.38
CA LYS A 129 5.89 3.65 -18.36
C LYS A 129 7.37 4.05 -18.24
N CYS A 130 8.30 3.22 -18.63
CA CYS A 130 9.73 3.55 -18.67
C CYS A 130 10.05 4.39 -19.90
N LYS A 131 9.50 4.01 -21.05
CA LYS A 131 9.72 4.67 -22.35
C LYS A 131 9.30 6.14 -22.38
N ILE A 132 8.27 6.51 -21.64
CA ILE A 132 7.76 7.89 -21.57
C ILE A 132 8.52 8.79 -20.59
N ARG A 133 9.50 8.24 -19.81
CA ARG A 133 10.35 9.01 -18.90
C ARG A 133 11.47 9.69 -19.68
N ASN A 134 11.96 10.82 -19.16
CA ASN A 134 13.14 11.50 -19.72
C ASN A 134 14.36 10.56 -19.73
N LYS A 135 14.66 9.96 -18.57
CA LYS A 135 15.58 8.82 -18.45
C LYS A 135 14.77 7.63 -17.97
N TRP A 136 14.79 6.51 -18.69
CA TRP A 136 13.96 5.34 -18.41
C TRP A 136 14.08 4.81 -16.98
N TYR A 137 15.24 4.99 -16.36
CA TYR A 137 15.57 4.54 -15.02
C TYR A 137 15.20 5.54 -13.91
N VAL A 138 14.81 6.78 -14.26
CA VAL A 138 14.38 7.78 -13.26
C VAL A 138 12.87 7.61 -13.00
N ILE A 139 12.54 7.21 -11.77
CA ILE A 139 11.15 7.05 -11.36
C ILE A 139 10.59 8.42 -10.97
N PRO A 140 9.55 8.92 -11.62
CA PRO A 140 8.98 10.23 -11.31
C PRO A 140 8.15 10.20 -10.02
N ASN A 141 7.95 11.38 -9.43
CA ASN A 141 6.98 11.61 -8.34
C ASN A 141 7.19 10.78 -7.08
N ILE A 142 8.44 10.47 -6.73
CA ILE A 142 8.75 9.90 -5.43
C ILE A 142 8.55 11.01 -4.39
N SER A 143 7.41 10.97 -3.73
CA SER A 143 7.02 11.93 -2.69
C SER A 143 7.64 11.56 -1.34
N THR A 144 7.23 12.28 -0.31
CA THR A 144 7.59 11.99 1.09
C THR A 144 7.17 10.58 1.51
N ARG A 145 7.87 10.04 2.50
CA ARG A 145 7.52 8.81 3.20
C ARG A 145 6.09 8.90 3.74
N PRO A 146 5.26 7.86 3.60
CA PRO A 146 3.90 7.87 4.16
C PRO A 146 3.92 7.68 5.68
N GLU A 147 2.99 8.32 6.39
CA GLU A 147 2.76 8.14 7.82
C GLU A 147 2.12 6.77 8.12
N ALA A 148 1.28 6.32 7.19
CA ALA A 148 0.66 5.00 7.22
C ALA A 148 0.43 4.50 5.79
N PHE A 149 0.17 3.22 5.67
CA PHE A 149 -0.14 2.60 4.39
C PHE A 149 -1.20 1.51 4.52
N PHE A 150 -1.99 1.37 3.47
CA PHE A 150 -3.02 0.35 3.35
C PHE A 150 -2.75 -0.53 2.14
N PHE A 151 -2.61 -1.85 2.34
CA PHE A 151 -2.45 -2.79 1.24
C PHE A 151 -3.77 -3.07 0.54
N LYS A 152 -3.80 -2.83 -0.78
CA LYS A 152 -5.00 -3.01 -1.62
C LYS A 152 -5.55 -4.43 -1.60
N ARG A 153 -4.66 -5.42 -1.48
CA ARG A 153 -4.97 -6.84 -1.55
C ARG A 153 -4.63 -7.55 -0.26
N SER A 154 -5.54 -8.37 0.20
CA SER A 154 -5.39 -9.18 1.39
C SER A 154 -5.97 -10.58 1.19
N HIS A 155 -5.41 -11.58 1.89
CA HIS A 155 -5.93 -12.95 1.91
C HIS A 155 -6.74 -13.22 3.17
N HIS A 156 -6.35 -12.65 4.30
CA HIS A 156 -6.98 -12.93 5.60
C HIS A 156 -7.81 -11.75 6.07
N TYR A 157 -7.23 -10.55 6.06
CA TYR A 157 -7.89 -9.31 6.49
C TYR A 157 -7.21 -8.10 5.83
N PRO A 158 -7.95 -7.00 5.62
CA PRO A 158 -7.40 -5.73 5.16
C PRO A 158 -6.35 -5.19 6.14
N LYS A 159 -5.22 -4.68 5.63
CA LYS A 159 -4.09 -4.24 6.45
C LYS A 159 -3.85 -2.75 6.29
N LEU A 160 -4.13 -2.00 7.35
CA LEU A 160 -3.79 -0.60 7.53
C LEU A 160 -2.73 -0.50 8.63
N LEU A 161 -1.55 0.03 8.33
CA LEU A 161 -0.43 0.07 9.27
C LEU A 161 0.11 1.48 9.44
N LYS A 162 0.45 1.85 10.67
CA LYS A 162 1.30 2.99 10.98
C LYS A 162 2.72 2.72 10.50
N ASN A 163 3.35 3.70 9.89
CA ASN A 163 4.71 3.57 9.38
C ASN A 163 5.70 4.30 10.29
N ASN A 164 6.28 3.59 11.22
CA ASN A 164 7.36 4.09 12.07
C ASN A 164 8.76 3.81 11.49
N SER A 165 8.84 3.20 10.28
CA SER A 165 10.09 2.93 9.57
C SER A 165 10.43 4.02 8.56
N SER A 166 11.61 3.91 7.95
CA SER A 166 12.03 4.75 6.81
C SER A 166 11.43 4.32 5.47
N ALA A 167 10.64 3.23 5.43
CA ALA A 167 10.18 2.60 4.20
C ALA A 167 9.12 3.40 3.45
N PHE A 168 9.27 3.39 2.13
CA PHE A 168 8.23 3.73 1.17
C PHE A 168 7.38 2.50 0.85
N VAL A 169 6.32 2.68 0.06
CA VAL A 169 5.48 1.57 -0.43
C VAL A 169 5.30 1.64 -1.94
N THR A 170 5.18 0.47 -2.57
CA THR A 170 4.81 0.38 -3.98
C THR A 170 3.32 0.66 -4.18
N ASP A 171 2.90 0.74 -5.44
CA ASP A 171 1.49 0.87 -5.83
C ASP A 171 0.61 -0.35 -5.50
N SER A 172 1.15 -1.36 -4.84
CA SER A 172 0.38 -2.42 -4.17
C SER A 172 -0.34 -1.93 -2.91
N ALA A 173 0.05 -0.76 -2.40
CA ALA A 173 -0.55 -0.10 -1.25
C ALA A 173 -0.96 1.34 -1.57
N TYR A 174 -1.82 1.90 -0.72
CA TYR A 174 -2.09 3.34 -0.66
C TYR A 174 -1.24 3.97 0.43
N LYS A 175 -0.62 5.09 0.11
CA LYS A 175 -0.04 6.01 1.10
C LYS A 175 -1.19 6.74 1.77
N ILE A 176 -1.18 6.76 3.08
CA ILE A 176 -2.21 7.38 3.91
C ILE A 176 -1.62 8.61 4.58
N GLN A 177 -2.40 9.68 4.58
CA GLN A 177 -2.16 10.90 5.34
C GLN A 177 -3.47 11.35 5.97
N VAL A 178 -3.52 11.43 7.29
CA VAL A 178 -4.72 11.92 8.00
C VAL A 178 -4.92 13.40 7.74
N LYS A 179 -6.17 13.83 7.72
CA LYS A 179 -6.56 15.23 7.56
C LYS A 179 -6.52 15.96 8.89
N ASP A 180 -6.46 17.28 8.82
CA ASP A 180 -6.55 18.14 10.00
C ASP A 180 -7.80 17.82 10.82
N GLY A 181 -7.64 17.73 12.13
CA GLY A 181 -8.70 17.39 13.09
C GLY A 181 -8.91 15.88 13.30
N TYR A 182 -8.07 15.04 12.71
CA TYR A 182 -8.05 13.60 12.97
C TYR A 182 -6.68 13.14 13.45
N ASP A 183 -6.67 12.11 14.27
CA ASP A 183 -5.46 11.46 14.79
C ASP A 183 -5.20 10.13 14.09
N LEU A 184 -3.92 9.85 13.78
CA LEU A 184 -3.52 8.64 13.06
C LEU A 184 -3.73 7.37 13.88
N ASN A 185 -3.38 7.38 15.17
CA ASN A 185 -3.53 6.23 16.07
C ASN A 185 -5.02 5.88 16.22
N SER A 186 -5.84 6.90 16.43
CA SER A 186 -7.31 6.79 16.49
C SER A 186 -7.91 6.25 15.20
N PHE A 187 -7.39 6.67 14.04
CA PHE A 187 -7.85 6.16 12.73
C PHE A 187 -7.51 4.67 12.56
N ILE A 188 -6.28 4.26 12.88
CA ILE A 188 -5.86 2.86 12.76
C ILE A 188 -6.65 1.98 13.74
N TYR A 189 -6.79 2.40 14.99
CA TYR A 189 -7.61 1.71 15.98
C TYR A 189 -9.05 1.54 15.49
N SER A 190 -9.65 2.63 15.01
CA SER A 190 -11.03 2.63 14.51
C SER A 190 -11.22 1.78 13.26
N PHE A 191 -10.16 1.52 12.48
CA PHE A 191 -10.24 0.67 11.29
C PHE A 191 -10.45 -0.80 11.65
N TYR A 192 -9.81 -1.30 12.71
CA TYR A 192 -9.83 -2.71 13.09
C TYR A 192 -11.01 -3.07 13.97
N ASN A 193 -12.20 -3.01 13.41
CA ASN A 193 -13.43 -3.45 14.06
C ASN A 193 -14.29 -4.29 13.09
N SER A 194 -15.20 -5.08 13.64
CA SER A 194 -16.04 -6.00 12.87
C SER A 194 -16.85 -5.30 11.78
N LEU A 195 -17.34 -4.08 12.05
CA LEU A 195 -18.19 -3.34 11.11
C LEU A 195 -17.41 -2.89 9.88
N THR A 196 -16.22 -2.27 10.05
CA THR A 196 -15.35 -1.86 8.94
C THR A 196 -14.89 -3.08 8.14
N LEU A 197 -14.58 -4.19 8.80
CA LEU A 197 -14.19 -5.42 8.11
C LEU A 197 -15.35 -6.02 7.30
N ILE A 198 -16.58 -6.06 7.83
CA ILE A 198 -17.77 -6.50 7.07
C ILE A 198 -17.99 -5.62 5.84
N PHE A 199 -17.91 -4.29 5.99
CA PHE A 199 -18.02 -3.40 4.83
C PHE A 199 -16.90 -3.60 3.82
N SER A 200 -15.69 -3.93 4.26
CA SER A 200 -14.57 -4.27 3.36
C SER A 200 -14.89 -5.51 2.53
N GLU A 201 -15.49 -6.53 3.14
CA GLU A 201 -15.92 -7.75 2.47
C GLU A 201 -17.05 -7.49 1.45
N ILE A 202 -18.05 -6.70 1.83
CA ILE A 202 -19.22 -6.41 0.99
C ILE A 202 -18.83 -5.50 -0.18
N GLU A 203 -18.03 -4.47 0.08
CA GLU A 203 -17.66 -3.45 -0.91
C GLU A 203 -16.41 -3.81 -1.73
N GLY A 204 -15.63 -4.78 -1.29
CA GLY A 204 -14.41 -5.21 -1.97
C GLY A 204 -14.69 -6.08 -3.19
N ARG A 205 -13.63 -6.46 -3.87
CA ARG A 205 -13.64 -7.37 -5.01
C ARG A 205 -12.90 -8.65 -4.68
N TYR A 206 -13.52 -9.76 -4.99
CA TYR A 206 -12.90 -11.06 -4.81
C TYR A 206 -12.28 -11.56 -6.11
N TYR A 207 -11.03 -12.00 -5.99
CA TYR A 207 -10.33 -12.70 -7.05
C TYR A 207 -10.16 -14.18 -6.70
N GLY A 208 -9.85 -15.00 -7.68
CA GLY A 208 -9.53 -16.40 -7.47
C GLY A 208 -8.45 -16.59 -6.39
N GLY A 209 -8.61 -17.64 -5.56
CA GLY A 209 -7.70 -17.91 -4.45
C GLY A 209 -7.98 -17.14 -3.16
N GLY A 210 -9.16 -16.54 -2.99
CA GLY A 210 -9.58 -15.88 -1.74
C GLY A 210 -8.94 -14.51 -1.50
N VAL A 211 -8.52 -13.83 -2.57
CA VAL A 211 -7.94 -12.49 -2.47
C VAL A 211 -9.03 -11.44 -2.48
N LEU A 212 -9.16 -10.68 -1.40
CA LEU A 212 -9.96 -9.46 -1.34
C LEU A 212 -9.13 -8.28 -1.84
N GLU A 213 -9.65 -7.49 -2.77
CA GLU A 213 -9.08 -6.22 -3.20
C GLU A 213 -10.05 -5.07 -2.95
N LEU A 214 -9.54 -3.99 -2.38
CA LEU A 214 -10.21 -2.70 -2.27
C LEU A 214 -9.57 -1.72 -3.25
N THR A 215 -10.29 -1.37 -4.31
CA THR A 215 -9.86 -0.31 -5.24
C THR A 215 -9.86 1.06 -4.55
N PRO A 216 -9.20 2.11 -5.13
CA PRO A 216 -9.17 3.43 -4.50
C PRO A 216 -10.54 3.98 -4.13
N SER A 217 -11.55 3.79 -5.00
CA SER A 217 -12.90 4.27 -4.75
C SER A 217 -13.65 3.47 -3.69
N GLU A 218 -13.40 2.17 -3.62
CA GLU A 218 -13.99 1.28 -2.62
C GLU A 218 -13.40 1.57 -1.24
N PHE A 219 -12.08 1.65 -1.13
CA PHE A 219 -11.40 2.00 0.11
C PHE A 219 -11.88 3.34 0.68
N LYS A 220 -11.90 4.39 -0.15
CA LYS A 220 -12.34 5.73 0.27
C LYS A 220 -13.76 5.79 0.81
N LYS A 221 -14.65 4.94 0.32
CA LYS A 221 -16.08 4.90 0.68
C LYS A 221 -16.38 4.00 1.88
N LEU A 222 -15.40 3.25 2.39
CA LEU A 222 -15.64 2.40 3.55
C LEU A 222 -16.10 3.25 4.74
N PRO A 223 -17.20 2.88 5.38
CA PRO A 223 -17.64 3.50 6.61
C PRO A 223 -16.78 3.04 7.79
N ILE A 224 -16.51 3.95 8.70
CA ILE A 224 -15.66 3.71 9.87
C ILE A 224 -16.27 4.37 11.10
N PRO A 225 -16.41 3.66 12.22
CA PRO A 225 -16.84 4.21 13.51
C PRO A 225 -15.65 4.89 14.19
N TYR A 226 -15.24 6.05 13.67
CA TYR A 226 -14.08 6.77 14.20
C TYR A 226 -14.24 7.10 15.68
N THR A 227 -13.28 6.67 16.48
CA THR A 227 -13.21 6.84 17.92
C THR A 227 -11.84 7.40 18.29
N GLU A 228 -11.82 8.50 19.00
CA GLU A 228 -10.56 9.07 19.52
C GLU A 228 -10.05 8.24 20.68
N ILE A 229 -8.75 7.94 20.65
CA ILE A 229 -8.02 7.23 21.70
C ILE A 229 -6.73 7.98 22.02
N ASP A 230 -6.18 7.76 23.20
CA ASP A 230 -4.87 8.25 23.57
C ASP A 230 -3.74 7.27 23.17
N ASP A 231 -2.49 7.72 23.32
CA ASP A 231 -1.32 6.91 22.93
C ASP A 231 -1.20 5.63 23.77
N ILE A 232 -1.57 5.67 25.05
CA ILE A 232 -1.54 4.49 25.94
C ILE A 232 -2.54 3.43 25.46
N GLN A 233 -3.72 3.86 25.01
CA GLN A 233 -4.71 2.95 24.47
C GLN A 233 -4.23 2.34 23.15
N PHE A 234 -3.52 3.10 22.30
CA PHE A 234 -2.94 2.58 21.07
C PHE A 234 -1.79 1.61 21.32
N GLU A 235 -0.93 1.87 22.31
CA GLU A 235 0.17 0.96 22.68
C GLU A 235 -0.31 -0.39 23.21
N ASN A 236 -1.49 -0.42 23.83
CA ASN A 236 -2.11 -1.63 24.35
C ASN A 236 -3.01 -2.36 23.32
N PHE A 237 -3.16 -1.82 22.14
CA PHE A 237 -3.95 -2.38 21.04
C PHE A 237 -3.14 -3.33 20.18
#